data_2f2efa67ab870c52c6ba839631dd184b
#
_entry.id   2f2efa67ab870c52c6ba839631dd184b
#
_cell.length_a   1.000
_cell.length_b   1.000
_cell.length_c   1.000
_cell.angle_alpha   90.00
_cell.angle_beta   90.00
_cell.angle_gamma   90.00
#
_symmetry.space_group_name_H-M   'P 1'
#
loop_
_entity.id
_entity.type
_entity.pdbx_description
1 polymer ?
#
loop_
_entity_poly.entity_id
_entity_poly.type
_entity_poly.pdbx_seq_one_letter_code
_entity_poly.pdbx_strand_id
1 'polypeptide(L)'
;MRQAFVLALGVVAGCGNCSCGGDGGGGDAPIACGDVEEHAGEATYYDADGSGNCSFEPSPGDLLVAAMNEADYDGAAVCGQCVAVDGPDGSVTVRVVDRCPGCADGDLDLSREAFGQIAAPSAGRVAVTWRPVPCDVTGPIRYRFKDGSNPWWVGIQVLNHRHAVRTLEAKLADGTWKAIGRQSYNYFVEADGLGEGPYTLRVTDIHGLTVEDTDVPLGDATEVAGAAQLPVCM
;
A
#
# COMPACT_ATOMS: atom_id res chain seq x y z
N MET A 1 -62.32 20.64 34.41
CA MET A 1 -62.28 21.05 32.96
C MET A 1 -61.70 19.88 32.20
N ARG A 2 -62.51 19.24 31.37
CA ARG A 2 -62.19 18.00 30.64
C ARG A 2 -61.43 18.30 29.39
N GLN A 3 -60.27 17.64 29.13
CA GLN A 3 -59.66 17.65 27.83
C GLN A 3 -59.73 16.25 27.22
N ALA A 4 -60.16 16.23 25.96
CA ALA A 4 -60.44 15.04 25.18
C ALA A 4 -59.17 14.49 24.51
N PHE A 5 -59.03 13.15 24.57
CA PHE A 5 -58.05 12.40 23.76
C PHE A 5 -58.60 12.16 22.40
N VAL A 6 -57.80 12.46 21.38
CA VAL A 6 -58.05 12.05 19.99
C VAL A 6 -57.08 10.93 19.65
N LEU A 7 -57.64 9.72 19.43
CA LEU A 7 -56.90 8.59 18.84
C LEU A 7 -56.84 8.75 17.32
N ALA A 8 -55.65 8.73 16.73
CA ALA A 8 -55.45 8.58 15.32
C ALA A 8 -55.07 7.12 15.00
N LEU A 9 -55.93 6.42 14.26
CA LEU A 9 -55.67 5.10 13.67
C LEU A 9 -54.74 5.27 12.47
N GLY A 10 -53.53 4.70 12.53
CA GLY A 10 -52.64 4.55 11.38
C GLY A 10 -52.92 3.24 10.64
N VAL A 11 -53.22 3.35 9.38
CA VAL A 11 -53.41 2.24 8.44
C VAL A 11 -52.06 1.65 8.06
N VAL A 12 -51.84 0.36 8.35
CA VAL A 12 -50.70 -0.40 7.89
C VAL A 12 -50.98 -0.91 6.48
N ALA A 13 -50.27 -0.37 5.48
CA ALA A 13 -50.25 -0.90 4.12
C ALA A 13 -49.16 -1.99 4.05
N GLY A 14 -49.59 -3.23 3.85
CA GLY A 14 -48.70 -4.35 3.63
C GLY A 14 -48.13 -4.30 2.21
N CYS A 15 -46.81 -4.32 2.09
CA CYS A 15 -46.13 -4.62 0.86
C CYS A 15 -45.96 -6.14 0.73
N GLY A 16 -46.66 -6.68 -0.27
CA GLY A 16 -46.54 -8.07 -0.67
C GLY A 16 -45.22 -8.38 -1.38
N ASN A 17 -44.79 -9.61 -1.22
CA ASN A 17 -43.89 -10.41 -2.05
C ASN A 17 -42.97 -9.68 -3.03
N CYS A 18 -41.73 -9.39 -2.61
CA CYS A 18 -40.61 -9.30 -3.56
C CYS A 18 -39.94 -10.67 -3.64
N SER A 19 -40.23 -11.40 -4.71
CA SER A 19 -39.51 -12.60 -5.12
C SER A 19 -38.19 -12.17 -5.70
N CYS A 20 -37.08 -12.33 -4.98
CA CYS A 20 -35.72 -12.15 -5.52
C CYS A 20 -35.37 -13.42 -6.28
N GLY A 21 -35.56 -13.38 -7.61
CA GLY A 21 -34.98 -14.35 -8.52
C GLY A 21 -33.47 -14.14 -8.55
N GLY A 22 -32.71 -15.18 -8.19
CA GLY A 22 -31.25 -15.17 -8.29
C GLY A 22 -30.87 -15.33 -9.77
N ASP A 23 -30.09 -14.38 -10.27
CA ASP A 23 -29.25 -14.60 -11.44
C ASP A 23 -27.80 -14.27 -11.00
N GLY A 24 -26.97 -15.32 -10.96
CA GLY A 24 -25.56 -15.25 -10.67
C GLY A 24 -24.81 -14.57 -11.80
N GLY A 25 -24.42 -13.35 -11.58
CA GLY A 25 -23.47 -12.60 -12.35
C GLY A 25 -22.72 -11.67 -11.40
N GLY A 26 -21.78 -12.23 -10.62
CA GLY A 26 -20.92 -11.46 -9.75
C GLY A 26 -19.90 -10.69 -10.57
N GLY A 27 -20.28 -9.56 -11.12
CA GLY A 27 -19.35 -8.49 -11.42
C GLY A 27 -19.20 -7.70 -10.12
N ASP A 28 -18.11 -7.91 -9.41
CA ASP A 28 -17.79 -7.09 -8.26
C ASP A 28 -17.76 -5.63 -8.71
N ALA A 29 -18.62 -4.82 -8.12
CA ALA A 29 -18.59 -3.38 -8.36
C ALA A 29 -17.20 -2.88 -7.94
N PRO A 30 -16.57 -1.97 -8.70
CA PRO A 30 -15.26 -1.45 -8.35
C PRO A 30 -15.32 -0.85 -6.95
N ILE A 31 -14.37 -1.27 -6.11
CA ILE A 31 -14.21 -0.74 -4.77
C ILE A 31 -13.70 0.69 -4.91
N ALA A 32 -14.35 1.68 -4.29
CA ALA A 32 -13.84 3.04 -4.27
C ALA A 32 -12.60 3.12 -3.36
N CYS A 33 -11.49 3.67 -3.86
CA CYS A 33 -10.28 3.90 -3.08
C CYS A 33 -10.43 5.01 -2.02
N GLY A 34 -11.55 5.71 -2.00
CA GLY A 34 -11.68 6.96 -1.25
C GLY A 34 -11.02 8.15 -1.97
N ASP A 35 -11.16 9.33 -1.40
CA ASP A 35 -10.49 10.52 -1.93
C ASP A 35 -8.97 10.38 -1.75
N VAL A 36 -8.23 10.60 -2.82
CA VAL A 36 -6.77 10.58 -2.84
C VAL A 36 -6.30 12.02 -2.72
N GLU A 37 -5.49 12.31 -1.71
CA GLU A 37 -4.91 13.62 -1.51
C GLU A 37 -3.89 13.93 -2.61
N GLU A 38 -3.98 15.15 -3.17
CA GLU A 38 -2.98 15.68 -4.10
C GLU A 38 -2.00 16.54 -3.32
N HIS A 39 -0.72 16.32 -3.54
CA HIS A 39 0.39 17.04 -2.95
C HIS A 39 1.02 17.96 -3.99
N ALA A 40 1.59 19.09 -3.53
CA ALA A 40 2.34 20.01 -4.37
C ALA A 40 3.71 20.29 -3.74
N GLY A 41 4.73 20.36 -4.57
CA GLY A 41 6.11 20.60 -4.15
C GLY A 41 7.02 20.80 -5.35
N GLU A 42 8.29 20.49 -5.16
CA GLU A 42 9.30 20.54 -6.20
C GLU A 42 9.90 19.14 -6.42
N ALA A 43 10.29 18.83 -7.66
CA ALA A 43 11.05 17.66 -7.99
C ALA A 43 12.49 18.02 -8.34
N THR A 44 13.43 17.27 -7.77
CA THR A 44 14.84 17.18 -8.18
C THR A 44 15.12 15.78 -8.71
N TYR A 45 16.37 15.45 -9.02
CA TYR A 45 16.70 14.09 -9.45
C TYR A 45 18.07 13.65 -8.92
N TYR A 46 18.22 12.33 -8.78
CA TYR A 46 19.44 11.65 -8.39
C TYR A 46 19.74 10.44 -9.28
N ASP A 47 20.93 9.88 -9.16
CA ASP A 47 21.34 8.67 -9.88
C ASP A 47 20.83 7.43 -9.10
N ALA A 48 19.56 7.10 -9.31
CA ALA A 48 18.89 5.96 -8.68
C ALA A 48 19.27 4.64 -9.38
N ASP A 49 19.33 3.56 -8.61
CA ASP A 49 19.47 2.18 -9.12
C ASP A 49 18.26 1.29 -8.80
N GLY A 50 17.22 1.85 -8.18
CA GLY A 50 16.02 1.17 -7.74
C GLY A 50 16.08 0.68 -6.30
N SER A 51 17.23 0.73 -5.64
CA SER A 51 17.39 0.52 -4.20
C SER A 51 17.25 1.83 -3.41
N GLY A 52 17.24 1.73 -2.07
CA GLY A 52 17.17 2.86 -1.17
C GLY A 52 16.72 2.47 0.22
N ASN A 53 16.29 3.46 1.01
CA ASN A 53 15.89 3.25 2.40
C ASN A 53 14.69 2.29 2.56
N CYS A 54 13.90 2.07 1.50
CA CYS A 54 12.84 1.06 1.48
C CYS A 54 13.37 -0.39 1.41
N SER A 55 14.69 -0.60 1.41
CA SER A 55 15.34 -1.92 1.37
C SER A 55 14.92 -2.80 0.18
N PHE A 56 14.56 -2.19 -0.95
CA PHE A 56 14.41 -2.93 -2.19
C PHE A 56 15.78 -3.25 -2.80
N GLU A 57 15.85 -4.33 -3.57
CA GLU A 57 17.04 -4.65 -4.34
C GLU A 57 17.17 -3.70 -5.54
N PRO A 58 18.40 -3.47 -6.04
CA PRO A 58 18.60 -2.75 -7.29
C PRO A 58 17.75 -3.32 -8.43
N SER A 59 17.12 -2.45 -9.20
CA SER A 59 16.23 -2.81 -10.30
C SER A 59 16.59 -2.04 -11.58
N PRO A 60 17.75 -2.28 -12.21
CA PRO A 60 18.25 -1.48 -13.33
C PRO A 60 17.34 -1.51 -14.59
N GLY A 61 16.38 -2.42 -14.65
CA GLY A 61 15.36 -2.50 -15.70
C GLY A 61 14.06 -1.74 -15.37
N ASP A 62 13.94 -1.17 -14.15
CA ASP A 62 12.78 -0.44 -13.67
C ASP A 62 13.27 0.75 -12.84
N LEU A 63 13.60 1.85 -13.53
CA LEU A 63 14.15 3.07 -12.92
C LEU A 63 13.14 4.23 -12.88
N LEU A 64 11.84 3.96 -13.05
CA LEU A 64 10.82 4.95 -12.74
C LEU A 64 10.55 4.94 -11.24
N VAL A 65 11.48 5.52 -10.48
CA VAL A 65 11.50 5.49 -9.01
C VAL A 65 11.71 6.87 -8.42
N ALA A 66 11.37 7.00 -7.13
CA ALA A 66 11.51 8.25 -6.38
C ALA A 66 11.97 8.00 -4.94
N ALA A 67 12.67 8.99 -4.39
CA ALA A 67 12.84 9.20 -2.96
C ALA A 67 11.80 10.21 -2.47
N MET A 68 11.09 9.85 -1.40
CA MET A 68 10.03 10.65 -0.78
C MET A 68 10.61 11.55 0.30
N ASN A 69 10.10 12.78 0.43
CA ASN A 69 10.43 13.65 1.55
C ASN A 69 10.10 12.99 2.91
N GLU A 70 10.69 13.50 3.99
CA GLU A 70 10.61 12.86 5.31
C GLU A 70 9.18 12.79 5.86
N ALA A 71 8.38 13.84 5.67
CA ALA A 71 7.02 13.93 6.20
C ALA A 71 6.10 12.90 5.53
N ASP A 72 6.11 12.85 4.21
CA ASP A 72 5.28 11.93 3.43
C ASP A 72 5.85 10.50 3.42
N TYR A 73 7.15 10.31 3.73
CA TYR A 73 7.76 8.98 3.89
C TYR A 73 7.16 8.22 5.09
N ASP A 74 6.75 8.93 6.12
CA ASP A 74 6.04 8.42 7.30
C ASP A 74 6.60 7.09 7.83
N GLY A 75 7.89 7.07 8.13
CA GLY A 75 8.55 5.88 8.69
C GLY A 75 8.48 4.64 7.81
N ALA A 76 8.55 4.80 6.50
CA ALA A 76 8.45 3.78 5.46
C ALA A 76 7.00 3.34 5.10
N ALA A 77 5.98 4.07 5.53
CA ALA A 77 4.60 3.71 5.22
C ALA A 77 4.31 3.73 3.70
N VAL A 78 5.01 4.58 2.94
CA VAL A 78 4.83 4.73 1.49
C VAL A 78 5.78 3.88 0.65
N CYS A 79 6.66 3.10 1.26
CA CYS A 79 7.59 2.25 0.52
C CYS A 79 6.86 1.29 -0.43
N GLY A 80 7.27 1.31 -1.71
CA GLY A 80 6.67 0.51 -2.76
C GLY A 80 5.35 1.07 -3.32
N GLN A 81 4.84 2.19 -2.79
CA GLN A 81 3.69 2.89 -3.35
C GLN A 81 4.05 3.53 -4.69
N CYS A 82 3.11 3.52 -5.63
CA CYS A 82 3.22 4.29 -6.86
C CYS A 82 2.56 5.66 -6.69
N VAL A 83 3.21 6.68 -7.26
CA VAL A 83 2.67 8.05 -7.32
C VAL A 83 2.70 8.54 -8.76
N ALA A 84 1.60 9.15 -9.21
CA ALA A 84 1.56 9.89 -10.45
C ALA A 84 2.08 11.29 -10.19
N VAL A 85 3.05 11.73 -10.95
CA VAL A 85 3.72 13.03 -10.83
C VAL A 85 3.48 13.81 -12.11
N ASP A 86 2.93 15.02 -11.98
CA ASP A 86 2.70 15.96 -13.07
C ASP A 86 3.71 17.11 -12.97
N GLY A 87 4.49 17.31 -14.00
CA GLY A 87 5.47 18.39 -14.13
C GLY A 87 5.23 19.24 -15.37
N PRO A 88 6.12 20.22 -15.66
CA PRO A 88 5.88 21.20 -16.71
C PRO A 88 5.81 20.63 -18.13
N ASP A 89 6.51 19.54 -18.42
CA ASP A 89 6.62 18.99 -19.77
C ASP A 89 5.85 17.65 -19.95
N GLY A 90 5.29 17.09 -18.87
CA GLY A 90 4.56 15.83 -18.93
C GLY A 90 4.27 15.24 -17.55
N SER A 91 3.87 13.97 -17.55
CA SER A 91 3.60 13.22 -16.33
C SER A 91 4.29 11.85 -16.34
N VAL A 92 4.58 11.33 -15.15
CA VAL A 92 5.19 10.01 -14.96
C VAL A 92 4.59 9.34 -13.74
N THR A 93 4.46 8.02 -13.78
CA THR A 93 4.21 7.23 -12.57
C THR A 93 5.51 6.63 -12.09
N VAL A 94 5.83 6.86 -10.81
CA VAL A 94 7.04 6.36 -10.17
C VAL A 94 6.71 5.53 -8.93
N ARG A 95 7.59 4.59 -8.59
CA ARG A 95 7.51 3.81 -7.36
C ARG A 95 8.44 4.41 -6.30
N VAL A 96 7.94 4.60 -5.08
CA VAL A 96 8.75 5.08 -3.95
C VAL A 96 9.67 3.95 -3.47
N VAL A 97 10.98 4.19 -3.54
CA VAL A 97 12.01 3.21 -3.15
C VAL A 97 12.97 3.76 -2.08
N ASP A 98 12.98 5.07 -1.89
CA ASP A 98 13.95 5.71 -1.02
C ASP A 98 13.32 6.88 -0.25
N ARG A 99 14.11 7.49 0.62
CA ARG A 99 13.80 8.63 1.44
C ARG A 99 14.75 9.78 1.13
N CYS A 100 14.20 11.00 1.00
CA CYS A 100 14.94 12.25 0.84
C CYS A 100 14.85 13.10 2.13
N PRO A 101 15.77 12.96 3.11
CA PRO A 101 15.70 13.72 4.37
C PRO A 101 15.93 15.22 4.21
N GLY A 102 16.48 15.66 3.09
CA GLY A 102 16.72 17.07 2.78
C GLY A 102 15.63 17.74 1.92
N CYS A 103 14.64 16.98 1.48
CA CYS A 103 13.49 17.49 0.73
C CYS A 103 12.48 18.14 1.68
N ALA A 104 11.86 19.25 1.26
CA ALA A 104 10.75 19.85 1.98
C ALA A 104 9.48 19.00 1.85
N ASP A 105 8.48 19.25 2.70
CA ASP A 105 7.19 18.56 2.63
C ASP A 105 6.57 18.74 1.24
N GLY A 106 6.08 17.65 0.64
CA GLY A 106 5.55 17.60 -0.71
C GLY A 106 6.59 17.48 -1.82
N ASP A 107 7.89 17.65 -1.55
CA ASP A 107 8.97 17.49 -2.55
C ASP A 107 9.26 16.01 -2.84
N LEU A 108 9.76 15.78 -4.05
CA LEU A 108 10.24 14.48 -4.52
C LEU A 108 11.67 14.59 -5.06
N ASP A 109 12.48 13.55 -4.83
CA ASP A 109 13.73 13.36 -5.58
C ASP A 109 13.57 12.15 -6.50
N LEU A 110 13.49 12.42 -7.81
CA LEU A 110 13.17 11.42 -8.83
C LEU A 110 14.45 10.75 -9.33
N SER A 111 14.33 9.56 -9.91
CA SER A 111 15.40 9.07 -10.77
C SER A 111 15.58 10.01 -11.94
N ARG A 112 16.78 10.01 -12.55
CA ARG A 112 17.07 10.81 -13.76
C ARG A 112 16.12 10.44 -14.91
N GLU A 113 15.77 9.16 -15.03
CA GLU A 113 14.85 8.61 -16.02
C GLU A 113 13.43 9.15 -15.85
N ALA A 114 12.94 9.19 -14.61
CA ALA A 114 11.62 9.72 -14.29
C ALA A 114 11.57 11.24 -14.47
N PHE A 115 12.58 11.97 -13.96
CA PHE A 115 12.64 13.41 -14.12
C PHE A 115 12.66 13.84 -15.59
N GLY A 116 13.38 13.09 -16.44
CA GLY A 116 13.43 13.34 -17.88
C GLY A 116 12.09 13.20 -18.60
N GLN A 117 11.07 12.60 -18.00
CA GLN A 117 9.71 12.51 -18.55
C GLN A 117 8.86 13.73 -18.23
N ILE A 118 9.20 14.49 -17.18
CA ILE A 118 8.42 15.64 -16.71
C ILE A 118 9.12 16.98 -16.93
N ALA A 119 10.43 16.98 -17.19
CA ALA A 119 11.21 18.19 -17.43
C ALA A 119 12.54 17.88 -18.10
N ALA A 120 13.13 18.86 -18.78
CA ALA A 120 14.51 18.73 -19.23
C ALA A 120 15.47 18.62 -18.03
N PRO A 121 16.42 17.66 -17.98
CA PRO A 121 17.37 17.52 -16.87
C PRO A 121 18.17 18.77 -16.56
N SER A 122 18.37 19.66 -17.55
CA SER A 122 19.05 20.95 -17.36
C SER A 122 18.28 21.93 -16.46
N ALA A 123 16.99 21.70 -16.21
CA ALA A 123 16.20 22.51 -15.27
C ALA A 123 16.62 22.26 -13.81
N GLY A 124 17.12 21.05 -13.51
CA GLY A 124 17.62 20.65 -12.20
C GLY A 124 16.55 20.54 -11.10
N ARG A 125 15.56 21.44 -11.11
CA ARG A 125 14.45 21.53 -10.15
C ARG A 125 13.24 22.13 -10.83
N VAL A 126 12.06 21.52 -10.64
CA VAL A 126 10.79 22.00 -11.22
C VAL A 126 9.65 21.84 -10.23
N ALA A 127 8.64 22.70 -10.33
CA ALA A 127 7.40 22.53 -9.57
C ALA A 127 6.62 21.33 -10.11
N VAL A 128 6.04 20.55 -9.18
CA VAL A 128 5.23 19.37 -9.49
C VAL A 128 3.99 19.30 -8.61
N THR A 129 2.97 18.60 -9.09
CA THR A 129 1.94 18.01 -8.23
C THR A 129 2.03 16.50 -8.34
N TRP A 130 1.64 15.80 -7.27
CA TRP A 130 1.63 14.35 -7.30
C TRP A 130 0.54 13.77 -6.39
N ARG A 131 0.14 12.56 -6.69
CA ARG A 131 -0.85 11.82 -5.91
C ARG A 131 -0.57 10.33 -5.93
N PRO A 132 -0.92 9.60 -4.85
CA PRO A 132 -0.88 8.14 -4.83
C PRO A 132 -1.77 7.54 -5.93
N VAL A 133 -1.27 6.49 -6.56
CA VAL A 133 -2.02 5.70 -7.54
C VAL A 133 -1.74 4.21 -7.33
N PRO A 134 -2.65 3.31 -7.75
CA PRO A 134 -2.35 1.88 -7.75
C PRO A 134 -1.14 1.58 -8.63
N CYS A 135 -0.23 0.72 -8.15
CA CYS A 135 0.86 0.21 -8.97
C CYS A 135 0.33 -0.83 -9.99
N ASP A 136 0.84 -0.76 -11.22
CA ASP A 136 0.60 -1.78 -12.23
C ASP A 136 1.52 -2.99 -11.95
N VAL A 137 1.05 -3.87 -11.07
CA VAL A 137 1.78 -5.07 -10.64
C VAL A 137 1.09 -6.33 -11.15
N THR A 138 1.88 -7.34 -11.49
CA THR A 138 1.41 -8.66 -11.91
C THR A 138 1.73 -9.71 -10.86
N GLY A 139 0.85 -10.72 -10.74
CA GLY A 139 0.99 -11.80 -9.77
C GLY A 139 0.64 -11.39 -8.33
N PRO A 140 0.83 -12.29 -7.38
CA PRO A 140 0.50 -12.09 -5.97
C PRO A 140 1.49 -11.16 -5.27
N ILE A 141 1.13 -10.70 -4.07
CA ILE A 141 2.11 -10.12 -3.14
C ILE A 141 3.17 -11.16 -2.79
N ARG A 142 4.34 -10.71 -2.33
CA ARG A 142 5.44 -11.58 -1.94
C ARG A 142 5.98 -11.18 -0.57
N TYR A 143 6.50 -12.12 0.16
CA TYR A 143 7.09 -11.95 1.47
C TYR A 143 8.58 -12.24 1.40
N ARG A 144 9.41 -11.23 1.63
CA ARG A 144 10.86 -11.40 1.78
C ARG A 144 11.21 -11.49 3.25
N PHE A 145 11.78 -12.61 3.64
CA PHE A 145 12.33 -12.78 4.97
C PHE A 145 13.74 -12.17 5.03
N LYS A 146 13.98 -11.35 6.06
CA LYS A 146 15.30 -10.75 6.29
C LYS A 146 16.31 -11.81 6.69
N ASP A 147 17.57 -11.58 6.30
CA ASP A 147 18.71 -12.36 6.79
C ASP A 147 18.72 -12.43 8.33
N GLY A 148 18.90 -13.63 8.87
CA GLY A 148 18.83 -13.93 10.30
C GLY A 148 17.43 -14.21 10.83
N SER A 149 16.38 -14.24 9.97
CA SER A 149 15.03 -14.64 10.40
C SER A 149 15.02 -16.09 10.86
N ASN A 150 14.40 -16.32 12.02
CA ASN A 150 14.34 -17.61 12.69
C ASN A 150 13.11 -17.65 13.62
N PRO A 151 12.77 -18.78 14.29
CA PRO A 151 11.58 -18.88 15.13
C PRO A 151 11.47 -17.85 16.27
N TRP A 152 12.58 -17.27 16.71
CA TRP A 152 12.67 -16.34 17.85
C TRP A 152 12.90 -14.88 17.45
N TRP A 153 13.12 -14.63 16.18
CA TRP A 153 13.22 -13.29 15.58
C TRP A 153 12.86 -13.35 14.12
N VAL A 154 11.96 -12.50 13.65
CA VAL A 154 11.58 -12.49 12.25
C VAL A 154 11.43 -11.07 11.73
N GLY A 155 12.00 -10.82 10.55
CA GLY A 155 11.79 -9.61 9.77
C GLY A 155 11.16 -9.96 8.43
N ILE A 156 10.02 -9.36 8.11
CA ILE A 156 9.28 -9.62 6.87
C ILE A 156 9.09 -8.32 6.11
N GLN A 157 9.44 -8.30 4.83
CA GLN A 157 9.12 -7.23 3.90
C GLN A 157 8.01 -7.71 2.96
N VAL A 158 6.98 -6.87 2.78
CA VAL A 158 5.92 -7.13 1.80
C VAL A 158 6.30 -6.48 0.49
N LEU A 159 6.29 -7.26 -0.59
CA LEU A 159 6.71 -6.87 -1.93
C LEU A 159 5.58 -7.05 -2.93
N ASN A 160 5.72 -6.41 -4.11
CA ASN A 160 4.79 -6.56 -5.23
C ASN A 160 3.34 -6.22 -4.85
N HIS A 161 3.15 -5.25 -3.99
CA HIS A 161 1.82 -4.81 -3.57
C HIS A 161 1.32 -3.65 -4.45
N ARG A 162 0.01 -3.62 -4.69
CA ARG A 162 -0.65 -2.62 -5.55
C ARG A 162 -0.80 -1.26 -4.89
N HIS A 163 -1.07 -1.23 -3.60
CA HIS A 163 -1.20 -0.04 -2.78
C HIS A 163 -0.21 -0.10 -1.62
N ALA A 164 0.12 1.04 -1.04
CA ALA A 164 0.97 1.07 0.16
C ALA A 164 0.38 0.18 1.26
N VAL A 165 1.23 -0.59 1.89
CA VAL A 165 0.85 -1.49 2.97
C VAL A 165 0.70 -0.69 4.26
N ARG A 166 -0.44 -0.78 4.94
CA ARG A 166 -0.65 -0.18 6.25
C ARG A 166 -0.15 -1.07 7.37
N THR A 167 -0.60 -2.33 7.39
CA THR A 167 -0.24 -3.28 8.45
C THR A 167 0.11 -4.66 7.88
N LEU A 168 0.99 -5.34 8.59
CA LEU A 168 1.22 -6.78 8.47
C LEU A 168 0.90 -7.42 9.82
N GLU A 169 0.10 -8.48 9.81
CA GLU A 169 -0.30 -9.21 11.00
C GLU A 169 -0.05 -10.71 10.80
N ALA A 170 0.30 -11.39 11.88
CA ALA A 170 0.39 -12.85 11.92
C ALA A 170 -0.71 -13.43 12.82
N LYS A 171 -1.31 -14.54 12.40
CA LYS A 171 -2.30 -15.27 13.18
C LYS A 171 -1.59 -16.18 14.17
N LEU A 172 -1.92 -16.00 15.45
CA LEU A 172 -1.36 -16.81 16.51
C LEU A 172 -2.12 -18.14 16.68
N ALA A 173 -1.56 -19.07 17.43
CA ALA A 173 -2.13 -20.40 17.66
C ALA A 173 -3.50 -20.37 18.36
N ASP A 174 -3.80 -19.31 19.11
CA ASP A 174 -5.11 -19.09 19.74
C ASP A 174 -6.15 -18.47 18.78
N GLY A 175 -5.76 -18.22 17.53
CA GLY A 175 -6.59 -17.64 16.48
C GLY A 175 -6.64 -16.11 16.47
N THR A 176 -5.98 -15.43 17.41
CA THR A 176 -5.89 -13.96 17.43
C THR A 176 -4.88 -13.45 16.42
N TRP A 177 -5.04 -12.19 16.00
CA TRP A 177 -4.10 -11.51 15.10
C TRP A 177 -3.13 -10.65 15.90
N LYS A 178 -1.86 -10.81 15.64
CA LYS A 178 -0.76 -10.02 16.20
C LYS A 178 -0.21 -9.09 15.13
N ALA A 179 -0.32 -7.79 15.35
CA ALA A 179 0.31 -6.80 14.47
C ALA A 179 1.84 -6.86 14.63
N ILE A 180 2.55 -6.83 13.51
CA ILE A 180 4.01 -6.82 13.45
C ILE A 180 4.46 -5.38 13.23
N GLY A 181 5.42 -4.89 14.03
CA GLY A 181 5.88 -3.51 13.99
C GLY A 181 6.70 -3.19 12.73
N ARG A 182 6.34 -2.10 11.99
CA ARG A 182 7.14 -1.62 10.86
C ARG A 182 8.37 -0.89 11.37
N GLN A 183 9.50 -1.11 10.70
CA GLN A 183 10.74 -0.36 10.86
C GLN A 183 10.87 0.71 9.77
N SER A 184 11.60 1.78 10.04
CA SER A 184 11.82 2.90 9.09
C SER A 184 12.55 2.52 7.79
N TYR A 185 12.98 1.28 7.67
CA TYR A 185 13.61 0.70 6.48
C TYR A 185 12.73 -0.38 5.81
N ASN A 186 11.42 -0.30 5.98
CA ASN A 186 10.40 -1.11 5.30
C ASN A 186 10.44 -2.62 5.60
N TYR A 187 10.90 -3.03 6.79
CA TYR A 187 10.67 -4.36 7.31
C TYR A 187 9.68 -4.31 8.46
N PHE A 188 8.80 -5.29 8.52
CA PHE A 188 7.99 -5.58 9.70
C PHE A 188 8.77 -6.56 10.56
N VAL A 189 9.05 -6.19 11.82
CA VAL A 189 9.93 -6.96 12.71
C VAL A 189 9.18 -7.40 13.95
N GLU A 190 9.21 -8.71 14.21
CA GLU A 190 8.79 -9.30 15.48
C GLU A 190 10.03 -9.80 16.22
N ALA A 191 10.38 -9.06 17.27
CA ALA A 191 11.64 -9.28 18.00
C ALA A 191 11.63 -10.55 18.86
N ASP A 192 10.44 -11.02 19.23
CA ASP A 192 10.26 -12.26 20.01
C ASP A 192 9.95 -13.47 19.11
N GLY A 193 10.00 -13.27 17.78
CA GLY A 193 9.68 -14.27 16.79
C GLY A 193 8.20 -14.63 16.70
N LEU A 194 7.90 -15.53 15.75
CA LEU A 194 6.55 -16.04 15.50
C LEU A 194 6.47 -17.56 15.59
N GLY A 195 7.57 -18.23 16.02
CA GLY A 195 7.68 -19.71 16.04
C GLY A 195 8.13 -20.29 14.72
N GLU A 196 8.05 -21.62 14.61
CA GLU A 196 8.61 -22.41 13.48
C GLU A 196 7.87 -22.19 12.14
N GLY A 197 6.69 -21.59 12.16
CA GLY A 197 5.83 -21.54 10.97
C GLY A 197 5.16 -22.89 10.64
N PRO A 198 4.49 -23.07 9.49
CA PRO A 198 4.19 -22.00 8.54
C PRO A 198 3.27 -20.94 9.14
N TYR A 199 3.33 -19.71 8.61
CA TYR A 199 2.55 -18.59 9.10
C TYR A 199 1.25 -18.42 8.32
N THR A 200 0.22 -17.87 8.98
CA THR A 200 -0.89 -17.21 8.32
C THR A 200 -0.69 -15.71 8.49
N LEU A 201 -0.51 -15.00 7.40
CA LEU A 201 -0.24 -13.57 7.36
C LEU A 201 -1.43 -12.81 6.80
N ARG A 202 -1.70 -11.63 7.33
CA ARG A 202 -2.68 -10.69 6.79
C ARG A 202 -2.00 -9.36 6.49
N VAL A 203 -2.10 -8.94 5.24
CA VAL A 203 -1.67 -7.62 4.77
C VAL A 203 -2.90 -6.74 4.62
N THR A 204 -2.86 -5.54 5.19
CA THR A 204 -3.89 -4.52 5.00
C THR A 204 -3.24 -3.30 4.35
N ASP A 205 -3.85 -2.78 3.30
CA ASP A 205 -3.38 -1.58 2.62
C ASP A 205 -3.91 -0.28 3.24
N ILE A 206 -3.51 0.86 2.65
CA ILE A 206 -3.94 2.20 3.09
C ILE A 206 -5.46 2.43 2.95
N HIS A 207 -6.14 1.69 2.08
CA HIS A 207 -7.59 1.76 1.86
C HIS A 207 -8.38 0.78 2.75
N GLY A 208 -7.69 -0.03 3.56
CA GLY A 208 -8.29 -1.05 4.41
C GLY A 208 -8.62 -2.36 3.67
N LEU A 209 -8.17 -2.52 2.43
CA LEU A 209 -8.30 -3.76 1.68
C LEU A 209 -7.30 -4.79 2.22
N THR A 210 -7.72 -6.05 2.30
CA THR A 210 -6.92 -7.09 2.95
C THR A 210 -6.67 -8.28 2.02
N VAL A 211 -5.50 -8.89 2.23
CA VAL A 211 -5.15 -10.22 1.71
C VAL A 211 -4.69 -11.08 2.88
N GLU A 212 -5.19 -12.31 2.94
CA GLU A 212 -4.72 -13.32 3.88
C GLU A 212 -4.05 -14.45 3.12
N ASP A 213 -2.82 -14.77 3.50
CA ASP A 213 -2.05 -15.88 2.96
C ASP A 213 -1.77 -16.90 4.06
N THR A 214 -2.13 -18.14 3.82
CA THR A 214 -1.86 -19.28 4.71
C THR A 214 -0.63 -20.04 4.25
N ASP A 215 -0.07 -20.85 5.14
CA ASP A 215 1.04 -21.76 4.84
C ASP A 215 2.30 -21.07 4.32
N VAL A 216 2.53 -19.80 4.71
CA VAL A 216 3.75 -19.07 4.39
C VAL A 216 4.90 -19.65 5.22
N PRO A 217 5.87 -20.38 4.60
CA PRO A 217 6.97 -20.96 5.35
C PRO A 217 7.88 -19.90 5.94
N LEU A 218 8.43 -20.15 7.11
CA LEU A 218 9.52 -19.35 7.63
C LEU A 218 10.71 -19.44 6.66
N GLY A 219 11.30 -18.30 6.35
CA GLY A 219 12.48 -18.19 5.50
C GLY A 219 13.64 -17.50 6.21
N ASP A 220 14.83 -17.64 5.65
CA ASP A 220 16.03 -16.90 6.02
C ASP A 220 16.66 -16.36 4.73
N ALA A 221 16.75 -15.04 4.58
CA ALA A 221 17.17 -14.38 3.35
C ALA A 221 16.44 -14.90 2.09
N THR A 222 15.18 -15.27 2.21
CA THR A 222 14.39 -15.88 1.12
C THR A 222 13.13 -15.09 0.82
N GLU A 223 12.58 -15.34 -0.36
CA GLU A 223 11.35 -14.72 -0.83
C GLU A 223 10.30 -15.79 -1.14
N VAL A 224 9.09 -15.59 -0.62
CA VAL A 224 7.96 -16.52 -0.76
C VAL A 224 6.80 -15.77 -1.43
N ALA A 225 6.20 -16.38 -2.45
CA ALA A 225 5.00 -15.83 -3.06
C ALA A 225 3.78 -16.10 -2.18
N GLY A 226 2.92 -15.07 -2.03
CA GLY A 226 1.57 -15.24 -1.52
C GLY A 226 0.65 -15.90 -2.54
N ALA A 227 -0.61 -16.08 -2.20
CA ALA A 227 -1.61 -16.67 -3.08
C ALA A 227 -2.38 -15.62 -3.89
N ALA A 228 -2.48 -14.38 -3.41
CA ALA A 228 -3.30 -13.34 -4.00
C ALA A 228 -2.63 -11.96 -4.02
N GLN A 229 -3.25 -11.05 -4.75
CA GLN A 229 -2.92 -9.62 -4.78
C GLN A 229 -4.00 -8.84 -4.04
N LEU A 230 -3.65 -7.67 -3.49
CA LEU A 230 -4.63 -6.72 -2.98
C LEU A 230 -5.68 -6.40 -4.05
N PRO A 231 -6.96 -6.31 -3.68
CA PRO A 231 -8.02 -5.95 -4.62
C PRO A 231 -7.73 -4.63 -5.34
N VAL A 232 -8.28 -4.48 -6.53
CA VAL A 232 -8.23 -3.19 -7.25
C VAL A 232 -9.32 -2.30 -6.66
N CYS A 233 -8.95 -1.10 -6.22
CA CYS A 233 -9.89 -0.02 -6.01
C CYS A 233 -9.67 1.08 -7.07
N MET A 234 -10.71 1.81 -7.44
CA MET A 234 -10.68 2.90 -8.43
C MET A 234 -11.34 4.17 -7.86
#